data_ed9beeae7281972d7b63cbc53106f58b
#
_entry.id   ed9beeae7281972d7b63cbc53106f58b
#
_cell.length_a   1.000
_cell.length_b   1.000
_cell.length_c   1.000
_cell.angle_alpha   90.00
_cell.angle_beta   90.00
_cell.angle_gamma   90.00
#
_symmetry.space_group_name_H-M   'P 1'
#
loop_
_entity.id
_entity.type
_entity.pdbx_description
1 polymer ?
#
loop_
_entity_poly.entity_id
_entity_poly.type
_entity_poly.pdbx_seq_one_letter_code
_entity_poly.pdbx_strand_id
1 'polypeptide(L)'
;MQLTVRDVAELLNVSEKTVYRWIDERNLPGYRLSGQYRFNRAELLEWATANKINVSPSIFEEPETRFFQPPDLAEALQVGGVFYRLSGTDKESALRSVVETLRLPEEVDRNFLLQVLLAREQLESTGIGDGIAFPHVRIPIVLHVAKPTVTLCFLEKPVEFAAIDGKPVHALFTVISPTVKAHLHLLSRLAYALRDPGFKSLIANQASREDIFAALRRASEGLKRRSPGPAKEGDP
;
A
#
# COMPACT_ATOMS: atom_id res chain seq x y z
N MET A 1 6.69 0.88 -10.09
CA MET A 1 7.93 0.17 -10.56
C MET A 1 8.34 0.73 -11.91
N GLN A 2 9.62 1.03 -12.08
CA GLN A 2 10.15 1.54 -13.32
C GLN A 2 10.55 0.36 -14.21
N LEU A 3 10.04 0.32 -15.42
CA LEU A 3 10.37 -0.72 -16.38
C LEU A 3 11.76 -0.47 -17.00
N THR A 4 12.50 -1.54 -17.23
CA THR A 4 13.76 -1.51 -18.00
C THR A 4 13.47 -1.66 -19.50
N VAL A 5 14.47 -1.47 -20.35
CA VAL A 5 14.37 -1.75 -21.80
C VAL A 5 13.93 -3.20 -22.06
N ARG A 6 14.44 -4.15 -21.27
CA ARG A 6 14.09 -5.56 -21.38
C ARG A 6 12.62 -5.81 -21.02
N ASP A 7 12.14 -5.21 -19.94
CA ASP A 7 10.73 -5.35 -19.55
C ASP A 7 9.79 -4.80 -20.63
N VAL A 8 10.15 -3.65 -21.23
CA VAL A 8 9.39 -3.06 -22.34
C VAL A 8 9.42 -3.96 -23.57
N ALA A 9 10.55 -4.57 -23.89
CA ALA A 9 10.68 -5.49 -25.01
C ALA A 9 9.77 -6.72 -24.83
N GLU A 10 9.74 -7.30 -23.64
CA GLU A 10 8.86 -8.42 -23.29
C GLU A 10 7.37 -8.02 -23.33
N LEU A 11 7.01 -6.86 -22.76
CA LEU A 11 5.63 -6.37 -22.70
C LEU A 11 5.05 -6.02 -24.07
N LEU A 12 5.87 -5.50 -24.97
CA LEU A 12 5.46 -5.15 -26.34
C LEU A 12 5.74 -6.26 -27.35
N ASN A 13 6.27 -7.41 -26.89
CA ASN A 13 6.64 -8.56 -27.71
C ASN A 13 7.57 -8.19 -28.89
N VAL A 14 8.62 -7.43 -28.59
CA VAL A 14 9.63 -6.97 -29.54
C VAL A 14 11.05 -7.18 -29.02
N SER A 15 12.06 -6.97 -29.89
CA SER A 15 13.45 -7.00 -29.42
C SER A 15 13.83 -5.70 -28.68
N GLU A 16 14.80 -5.77 -27.76
CA GLU A 16 15.37 -4.57 -27.13
C GLU A 16 15.89 -3.55 -28.15
N LYS A 17 16.47 -4.04 -29.26
CA LYS A 17 16.90 -3.19 -30.39
C LYS A 17 15.74 -2.38 -30.96
N THR A 18 14.54 -2.98 -31.03
CA THR A 18 13.32 -2.30 -31.48
C THR A 18 12.89 -1.22 -30.49
N VAL A 19 13.01 -1.49 -29.19
CA VAL A 19 12.71 -0.49 -28.15
C VAL A 19 13.62 0.72 -28.28
N TYR A 20 14.94 0.53 -28.40
CA TYR A 20 15.87 1.64 -28.63
C TYR A 20 15.53 2.44 -29.89
N ARG A 21 15.21 1.76 -31.01
CA ARG A 21 14.78 2.44 -32.23
C ARG A 21 13.51 3.26 -32.01
N TRP A 22 12.54 2.76 -31.25
CA TRP A 22 11.30 3.49 -30.97
C TRP A 22 11.48 4.68 -30.05
N ILE A 23 12.47 4.65 -29.16
CA ILE A 23 12.85 5.83 -28.37
C ILE A 23 13.29 6.95 -29.31
N ASP A 24 14.13 6.62 -30.30
CA ASP A 24 14.74 7.60 -31.19
C ASP A 24 13.77 8.06 -32.31
N GLU A 25 13.00 7.14 -32.90
CA GLU A 25 12.19 7.40 -34.09
C GLU A 25 10.71 7.68 -33.83
N ARG A 26 10.16 7.16 -32.71
CA ARG A 26 8.73 7.21 -32.40
C ARG A 26 8.40 7.86 -31.05
N ASN A 27 9.34 8.52 -30.44
CA ASN A 27 9.18 9.19 -29.16
C ASN A 27 8.57 8.27 -28.07
N LEU A 28 9.02 7.03 -28.00
CA LEU A 28 8.64 6.15 -26.91
C LEU A 28 9.04 6.81 -25.59
N PRO A 29 8.08 7.10 -24.68
CA PRO A 29 8.36 7.86 -23.46
C PRO A 29 9.27 7.07 -22.52
N GLY A 30 10.51 7.52 -22.38
CA GLY A 30 11.51 6.95 -21.50
C GLY A 30 12.44 8.03 -20.98
N TYR A 31 12.94 7.87 -19.78
CA TYR A 31 13.91 8.78 -19.18
C TYR A 31 15.19 8.04 -18.81
N ARG A 32 16.32 8.75 -18.81
CA ARG A 32 17.61 8.18 -18.42
C ARG A 32 17.85 8.33 -16.93
N LEU A 33 18.08 7.20 -16.24
CA LEU A 33 18.51 7.16 -14.87
C LEU A 33 19.84 6.41 -14.81
N SER A 34 20.90 7.07 -14.32
CA SER A 34 22.26 6.49 -14.22
C SER A 34 22.75 5.84 -15.54
N GLY A 35 22.48 6.50 -16.68
CA GLY A 35 22.90 6.03 -18.01
C GLY A 35 22.02 4.94 -18.62
N GLN A 36 21.01 4.45 -17.94
CA GLN A 36 20.06 3.44 -18.42
C GLN A 36 18.67 4.03 -18.65
N TYR A 37 17.97 3.55 -19.67
CA TYR A 37 16.58 3.93 -19.88
C TYR A 37 15.66 3.28 -18.85
N ARG A 38 14.68 4.07 -18.38
CA ARG A 38 13.58 3.63 -17.53
C ARG A 38 12.27 4.15 -18.11
N PHE A 39 11.19 3.39 -17.91
CA PHE A 39 9.88 3.68 -18.49
C PHE A 39 8.81 3.62 -17.41
N ASN A 40 7.81 4.49 -17.55
CA ASN A 40 6.60 4.43 -16.77
C ASN A 40 5.59 3.52 -17.48
N ARG A 41 4.99 2.58 -16.76
CA ARG A 41 4.04 1.62 -17.32
C ARG A 41 2.79 2.30 -17.91
N ALA A 42 2.25 3.32 -17.23
CA ALA A 42 1.07 4.02 -17.69
C ALA A 42 1.35 4.79 -19.00
N GLU A 43 2.48 5.50 -19.05
CA GLU A 43 2.93 6.22 -20.27
C GLU A 43 3.23 5.24 -21.42
N LEU A 44 3.81 4.07 -21.12
CA LEU A 44 4.04 3.02 -22.10
C LEU A 44 2.73 2.50 -22.70
N LEU A 45 1.71 2.26 -21.87
CA LEU A 45 0.38 1.82 -22.31
C LEU A 45 -0.31 2.86 -23.19
N GLU A 46 -0.28 4.12 -22.77
CA GLU A 46 -0.85 5.23 -23.51
C GLU A 46 -0.19 5.37 -24.88
N TRP A 47 1.15 5.36 -24.91
CA TRP A 47 1.92 5.41 -26.14
C TRP A 47 1.65 4.21 -27.06
N ALA A 48 1.62 2.98 -26.52
CA ALA A 48 1.35 1.78 -27.28
C ALA A 48 -0.05 1.80 -27.89
N THR A 49 -1.05 2.27 -27.15
CA THR A 49 -2.43 2.44 -27.62
C THR A 49 -2.49 3.47 -28.74
N ALA A 50 -1.86 4.64 -28.57
CA ALA A 50 -1.81 5.69 -29.59
C ALA A 50 -1.13 5.22 -30.89
N ASN A 51 -0.10 4.37 -30.79
CA ASN A 51 0.64 3.83 -31.93
C ASN A 51 0.07 2.50 -32.46
N LYS A 52 -1.07 2.02 -31.95
CA LYS A 52 -1.72 0.75 -32.35
C LYS A 52 -0.78 -0.47 -32.24
N ILE A 53 0.08 -0.46 -31.23
CA ILE A 53 1.00 -1.56 -30.95
C ILE A 53 0.30 -2.56 -30.05
N ASN A 54 0.33 -3.84 -30.42
CA ASN A 54 -0.19 -4.91 -29.59
C ASN A 54 0.65 -5.03 -28.31
N VAL A 55 -0.01 -4.96 -27.18
CA VAL A 55 0.60 -5.18 -25.88
C VAL A 55 0.25 -6.57 -25.36
N SER A 56 1.24 -7.25 -24.79
CA SER A 56 1.01 -8.52 -24.13
C SER A 56 0.00 -8.33 -22.99
N PRO A 57 -0.95 -9.27 -22.78
CA PRO A 57 -1.81 -9.25 -21.60
C PRO A 57 -1.04 -9.12 -20.29
N SER A 58 0.20 -9.57 -20.24
CA SER A 58 1.12 -9.40 -19.10
C SER A 58 1.45 -7.94 -18.75
N ILE A 59 1.14 -6.99 -19.64
CA ILE A 59 1.25 -5.56 -19.29
C ILE A 59 0.21 -5.14 -18.25
N PHE A 60 -0.90 -5.87 -18.15
CA PHE A 60 -1.93 -5.68 -17.12
C PHE A 60 -1.63 -6.52 -15.88
N GLU A 61 -0.71 -7.50 -15.99
CA GLU A 61 -0.19 -8.25 -14.86
C GLU A 61 0.98 -7.44 -14.28
N GLU A 62 0.88 -7.04 -13.01
CA GLU A 62 2.05 -6.53 -12.31
C GLU A 62 3.13 -7.63 -12.33
N PRO A 63 4.41 -7.33 -12.64
CA PRO A 63 5.49 -8.33 -12.70
C PRO A 63 5.62 -9.21 -11.46
N GLU A 64 5.05 -8.73 -10.34
CA GLU A 64 5.03 -9.42 -9.05
C GLU A 64 4.01 -10.57 -8.96
N THR A 65 3.14 -10.77 -9.96
CA THR A 65 2.10 -11.82 -9.88
C THR A 65 2.66 -13.23 -9.90
N ARG A 66 3.82 -13.47 -10.50
CA ARG A 66 4.46 -14.81 -10.52
C ARG A 66 5.09 -15.20 -9.19
N PHE A 67 5.47 -14.22 -8.34
CA PHE A 67 6.14 -14.45 -7.05
C PHE A 67 5.61 -13.56 -5.93
N PHE A 68 4.36 -13.09 -6.03
CA PHE A 68 3.77 -12.28 -4.98
C PHE A 68 3.66 -13.10 -3.69
N GLN A 69 4.57 -12.83 -2.78
CA GLN A 69 4.41 -13.24 -1.39
C GLN A 69 3.58 -12.18 -0.68
N PRO A 70 2.35 -12.51 -0.28
CA PRO A 70 1.51 -11.54 0.40
C PRO A 70 2.17 -11.13 1.72
N PRO A 71 2.30 -9.80 1.97
CA PRO A 71 2.91 -9.33 3.21
C PRO A 71 2.12 -9.81 4.43
N ASP A 72 2.83 -10.26 5.46
CA ASP A 72 2.19 -10.57 6.75
C ASP A 72 1.83 -9.26 7.47
N LEU A 73 0.60 -9.19 8.01
CA LEU A 73 0.12 -7.98 8.67
C LEU A 73 0.89 -7.68 9.96
N ALA A 74 1.26 -8.71 10.73
CA ALA A 74 2.01 -8.52 11.98
C ALA A 74 3.45 -8.04 11.70
N GLU A 75 4.08 -8.58 10.64
CA GLU A 75 5.39 -8.10 10.18
C GLU A 75 5.32 -6.66 9.69
N ALA A 76 4.33 -6.31 8.87
CA ALA A 76 4.13 -4.95 8.38
C ALA A 76 3.92 -3.95 9.53
N LEU A 77 3.15 -4.33 10.56
CA LEU A 77 2.97 -3.52 11.75
C LEU A 77 4.25 -3.44 12.60
N GLN A 78 5.04 -4.51 12.66
CA GLN A 78 6.32 -4.50 13.38
C GLN A 78 7.31 -3.53 12.72
N VAL A 79 7.34 -3.47 11.39
CA VAL A 79 8.16 -2.52 10.63
C VAL A 79 7.66 -1.09 10.84
N GLY A 80 6.37 -0.82 10.68
CA GLY A 80 5.77 0.51 10.85
C GLY A 80 5.73 0.99 12.30
N GLY A 81 5.41 0.11 13.22
CA GLY A 81 5.40 0.37 14.66
C GLY A 81 4.04 0.76 15.22
N VAL A 82 3.98 0.77 16.58
CA VAL A 82 2.82 1.22 17.35
C VAL A 82 3.25 2.42 18.19
N PHE A 83 2.51 3.51 18.09
CA PHE A 83 2.81 4.78 18.75
C PHE A 83 1.61 5.23 19.58
N TYR A 84 1.86 5.87 20.71
CA TYR A 84 0.86 6.27 21.67
C TYR A 84 0.91 7.77 21.92
N ARG A 85 -0.24 8.34 22.29
CA ARG A 85 -0.37 9.73 22.71
C ARG A 85 0.06 10.73 21.65
N LEU A 86 -0.30 10.47 20.36
CA LEU A 86 -0.07 11.45 19.31
C LEU A 86 -1.00 12.66 19.53
N SER A 87 -0.44 13.83 19.35
CA SER A 87 -1.19 15.08 19.41
C SER A 87 -2.04 15.28 18.15
N GLY A 88 -3.17 15.94 18.31
CA GLY A 88 -4.08 16.33 17.23
C GLY A 88 -5.39 16.83 17.82
N THR A 89 -5.86 17.97 17.31
CA THR A 89 -7.14 18.59 17.72
C THR A 89 -8.21 18.49 16.64
N ASP A 90 -7.77 18.26 15.41
CA ASP A 90 -8.58 18.08 14.23
C ASP A 90 -7.93 17.03 13.30
N LYS A 91 -8.62 16.71 12.22
CA LYS A 91 -8.21 15.70 11.25
C LYS A 91 -6.87 16.01 10.61
N GLU A 92 -6.61 17.26 10.24
CA GLU A 92 -5.35 17.66 9.60
C GLU A 92 -4.16 17.54 10.55
N SER A 93 -4.28 18.09 11.76
CA SER A 93 -3.21 18.02 12.77
C SER A 93 -2.93 16.59 13.22
N ALA A 94 -3.96 15.74 13.34
CA ALA A 94 -3.80 14.32 13.63
C ALA A 94 -3.03 13.59 12.50
N LEU A 95 -3.39 13.80 11.23
CA LEU A 95 -2.70 13.20 10.09
C LEU A 95 -1.27 13.74 9.95
N ARG A 96 -1.02 15.00 10.27
CA ARG A 96 0.33 15.58 10.31
C ARG A 96 1.20 14.86 11.35
N SER A 97 0.72 14.70 12.57
CA SER A 97 1.41 13.96 13.63
C SER A 97 1.68 12.50 13.24
N VAL A 98 0.73 11.85 12.56
CA VAL A 98 0.94 10.50 12.01
C VAL A 98 2.10 10.50 11.01
N VAL A 99 2.08 11.40 10.01
CA VAL A 99 3.12 11.46 8.95
C VAL A 99 4.50 11.71 9.54
N GLU A 100 4.63 12.57 10.56
CA GLU A 100 5.89 12.82 11.26
C GLU A 100 6.42 11.57 11.96
N THR A 101 5.53 10.70 12.42
CA THR A 101 5.87 9.47 13.16
C THR A 101 6.23 8.30 12.22
N LEU A 102 5.79 8.31 10.95
CA LEU A 102 6.02 7.22 10.01
C LEU A 102 7.52 6.96 9.80
N ARG A 103 7.90 5.67 9.80
CA ARG A 103 9.25 5.21 9.48
C ARG A 103 9.41 5.11 7.97
N LEU A 104 9.70 6.23 7.33
CA LEU A 104 9.87 6.35 5.88
C LEU A 104 11.33 6.65 5.53
N PRO A 105 11.78 6.25 4.32
CA PRO A 105 13.05 6.72 3.77
C PRO A 105 13.12 8.26 3.75
N GLU A 106 14.35 8.81 3.84
CA GLU A 106 14.57 10.26 3.85
C GLU A 106 14.14 10.93 2.54
N GLU A 107 14.15 10.17 1.45
CA GLU A 107 13.76 10.64 0.11
C GLU A 107 12.24 10.86 -0.02
N VAL A 108 11.44 10.34 0.90
CA VAL A 108 9.99 10.52 0.87
C VAL A 108 9.62 11.89 1.39
N ASP A 109 9.03 12.71 0.52
CA ASP A 109 8.51 14.03 0.90
C ASP A 109 7.28 13.86 1.81
N ARG A 110 7.47 14.15 3.10
CA ARG A 110 6.42 14.06 4.13
C ARG A 110 5.30 15.07 3.92
N ASN A 111 5.60 16.24 3.40
CA ASN A 111 4.59 17.25 3.11
C ASN A 111 3.70 16.80 1.95
N PHE A 112 4.30 16.25 0.90
CA PHE A 112 3.57 15.65 -0.19
C PHE A 112 2.69 14.48 0.29
N LEU A 113 3.23 13.58 1.11
CA LEU A 113 2.46 12.47 1.69
C LEU A 113 1.26 12.98 2.50
N LEU A 114 1.45 14.01 3.33
CA LEU A 114 0.36 14.62 4.09
C LEU A 114 -0.74 15.15 3.15
N GLN A 115 -0.37 15.86 2.09
CA GLN A 115 -1.35 16.37 1.10
C GLN A 115 -2.12 15.24 0.42
N VAL A 116 -1.45 14.15 0.08
CA VAL A 116 -2.11 12.98 -0.53
C VAL A 116 -3.08 12.31 0.44
N LEU A 117 -2.71 12.16 1.73
CA LEU A 117 -3.61 11.61 2.76
C LEU A 117 -4.82 12.52 2.99
N LEU A 118 -4.61 13.83 3.07
CA LEU A 118 -5.69 14.82 3.21
C LEU A 118 -6.64 14.81 2.01
N ALA A 119 -6.10 14.78 0.80
CA ALA A 119 -6.90 14.70 -0.42
C ALA A 119 -7.74 13.40 -0.46
N ARG A 120 -7.18 12.27 0.00
CA ARG A 120 -7.92 11.01 0.11
C ARG A 120 -9.03 11.10 1.15
N GLU A 121 -8.77 11.72 2.29
CA GLU A 121 -9.72 11.87 3.39
C GLU A 121 -10.87 12.85 3.04
N GLN A 122 -10.62 13.82 2.16
CA GLN A 122 -11.63 14.76 1.65
C GLN A 122 -12.63 14.09 0.71
N LEU A 123 -12.24 13.06 -0.03
CA LEU A 123 -13.15 12.33 -0.92
C LEU A 123 -14.20 11.56 -0.14
N GLU A 124 -13.79 10.90 0.91
CA GLU A 124 -14.65 10.10 1.79
C GLU A 124 -13.86 9.80 3.06
N SER A 125 -14.50 9.84 4.22
CA SER A 125 -13.83 9.55 5.47
C SER A 125 -13.21 8.15 5.49
N THR A 126 -11.98 8.06 5.99
CA THR A 126 -11.33 6.78 6.27
C THR A 126 -11.70 6.22 7.64
N GLY A 127 -12.57 6.89 8.39
CA GLY A 127 -13.11 6.42 9.67
C GLY A 127 -14.10 5.28 9.48
N ILE A 128 -13.74 4.09 9.92
CA ILE A 128 -14.51 2.85 9.72
C ILE A 128 -15.48 2.54 10.85
N GLY A 129 -15.56 3.40 11.87
CA GLY A 129 -16.32 3.19 13.10
C GLY A 129 -15.47 2.63 14.24
N ASP A 130 -16.11 2.45 15.40
CA ASP A 130 -15.48 1.98 16.63
C ASP A 130 -14.25 2.81 17.07
N GLY A 131 -14.20 4.10 16.67
CA GLY A 131 -13.09 5.00 16.96
C GLY A 131 -11.81 4.72 16.17
N ILE A 132 -11.91 4.02 15.03
CA ILE A 132 -10.78 3.61 14.20
C ILE A 132 -10.86 4.26 12.82
N ALA A 133 -9.72 4.70 12.29
CA ALA A 133 -9.58 5.14 10.91
C ALA A 133 -8.42 4.44 10.20
N PHE A 134 -8.52 4.35 8.86
CA PHE A 134 -7.51 3.79 7.96
C PHE A 134 -6.98 4.85 6.99
N PRO A 135 -6.21 5.84 7.44
CA PRO A 135 -5.56 6.76 6.52
C PRO A 135 -4.62 6.00 5.57
N HIS A 136 -4.84 6.11 4.27
CA HIS A 136 -4.04 5.44 3.25
C HIS A 136 -3.97 6.26 1.97
N VAL A 137 -2.93 6.06 1.19
CA VAL A 137 -2.79 6.69 -0.13
C VAL A 137 -3.62 5.91 -1.15
N ARG A 138 -4.34 6.61 -2.03
CA ARG A 138 -5.15 5.97 -3.08
C ARG A 138 -4.28 5.22 -4.10
N ILE A 139 -3.09 5.76 -4.40
CA ILE A 139 -2.13 5.18 -5.35
C ILE A 139 -0.80 4.97 -4.61
N PRO A 140 -0.54 3.80 -4.05
CA PRO A 140 0.62 3.55 -3.19
C PRO A 140 1.98 3.70 -3.90
N ILE A 141 2.02 3.56 -5.21
CA ILE A 141 3.25 3.57 -6.04
C ILE A 141 4.00 4.92 -6.00
N VAL A 142 3.30 6.00 -5.64
CA VAL A 142 3.87 7.37 -5.63
C VAL A 142 4.97 7.53 -4.58
N LEU A 143 5.04 6.66 -3.57
CA LEU A 143 5.94 6.84 -2.42
C LEU A 143 7.28 6.11 -2.54
N HIS A 144 7.49 5.29 -3.58
CA HIS A 144 8.76 4.56 -3.81
C HIS A 144 9.33 3.81 -2.60
N VAL A 145 8.46 3.28 -1.73
CA VAL A 145 8.89 2.49 -0.57
C VAL A 145 9.25 1.06 -0.98
N ALA A 146 10.31 0.51 -0.38
CA ALA A 146 10.79 -0.85 -0.73
C ALA A 146 9.96 -1.97 -0.08
N LYS A 147 9.38 -1.71 1.09
CA LYS A 147 8.63 -2.71 1.87
C LYS A 147 7.30 -2.14 2.34
N PRO A 148 6.26 -2.99 2.41
CA PRO A 148 4.98 -2.57 2.97
C PRO A 148 5.09 -2.37 4.48
N THR A 149 4.45 -1.33 4.98
CA THR A 149 4.37 -1.01 6.40
C THR A 149 2.94 -0.71 6.81
N VAL A 150 2.61 -1.08 8.04
CA VAL A 150 1.40 -0.65 8.73
C VAL A 150 1.85 0.05 10.01
N THR A 151 1.39 1.26 10.24
CA THR A 151 1.68 2.00 11.46
C THR A 151 0.39 2.21 12.22
N LEU A 152 0.37 1.86 13.50
CA LEU A 152 -0.74 2.15 14.42
C LEU A 152 -0.38 3.33 15.30
N CYS A 153 -1.20 4.36 15.25
CA CYS A 153 -1.08 5.55 16.07
C CYS A 153 -2.31 5.73 16.96
N PHE A 154 -2.11 5.82 18.26
CA PHE A 154 -3.15 6.18 19.20
C PHE A 154 -3.07 7.68 19.51
N LEU A 155 -4.16 8.39 19.30
CA LEU A 155 -4.28 9.81 19.64
C LEU A 155 -4.40 10.00 21.14
N GLU A 156 -3.85 11.09 21.66
CA GLU A 156 -4.03 11.49 23.05
C GLU A 156 -5.48 11.83 23.38
N LYS A 157 -6.16 12.49 22.43
CA LYS A 157 -7.58 12.79 22.48
C LYS A 157 -8.24 12.32 21.19
N PRO A 158 -9.43 11.72 21.25
CA PRO A 158 -10.18 11.37 20.05
C PRO A 158 -10.49 12.60 19.20
N VAL A 159 -10.41 12.44 17.87
CA VAL A 159 -10.63 13.51 16.90
C VAL A 159 -11.76 13.14 15.96
N GLU A 160 -12.58 14.16 15.58
CA GLU A 160 -13.68 13.98 14.64
C GLU A 160 -13.18 13.72 13.23
N PHE A 161 -13.47 12.52 12.70
CA PHE A 161 -13.11 12.09 11.34
C PHE A 161 -14.32 11.98 10.41
N ALA A 162 -15.51 12.29 10.87
CA ALA A 162 -16.77 11.97 10.19
C ALA A 162 -16.85 10.46 9.87
N ALA A 163 -16.51 9.63 10.87
CA ALA A 163 -16.57 8.18 10.74
C ALA A 163 -18.00 7.71 10.49
N ILE A 164 -18.15 6.51 9.90
CA ILE A 164 -19.44 5.96 9.48
C ILE A 164 -20.46 5.82 10.63
N ASP A 165 -19.99 5.66 11.85
CA ASP A 165 -20.83 5.57 13.07
C ASP A 165 -20.94 6.89 13.86
N GLY A 166 -20.36 7.98 13.34
CA GLY A 166 -20.37 9.30 13.96
C GLY A 166 -19.53 9.42 15.22
N LYS A 167 -18.69 8.42 15.55
CA LYS A 167 -17.82 8.46 16.73
C LYS A 167 -16.45 9.07 16.40
N PRO A 168 -15.88 9.84 17.36
CA PRO A 168 -14.52 10.35 17.19
C PRO A 168 -13.50 9.21 17.11
N VAL A 169 -12.46 9.41 16.31
CA VAL A 169 -11.37 8.44 16.08
C VAL A 169 -10.27 8.63 17.13
N HIS A 170 -9.83 7.54 17.72
CA HIS A 170 -8.71 7.50 18.67
C HIS A 170 -7.54 6.64 18.18
N ALA A 171 -7.74 5.80 17.16
CA ALA A 171 -6.72 4.92 16.62
C ALA A 171 -6.66 5.02 15.10
N LEU A 172 -5.46 5.24 14.54
CA LEU A 172 -5.24 5.37 13.11
C LEU A 172 -4.28 4.28 12.64
N PHE A 173 -4.72 3.45 11.70
CA PHE A 173 -3.88 2.48 10.99
C PHE A 173 -3.50 3.04 9.63
N THR A 174 -2.26 3.47 9.49
CA THR A 174 -1.74 4.00 8.23
C THR A 174 -1.02 2.90 7.46
N VAL A 175 -1.44 2.66 6.22
CA VAL A 175 -0.87 1.64 5.34
C VAL A 175 -0.06 2.29 4.23
N ILE A 176 1.22 1.98 4.17
CA ILE A 176 2.15 2.40 3.12
C ILE A 176 2.70 1.13 2.47
N SER A 177 2.65 1.05 1.14
CA SER A 177 3.09 -0.16 0.42
C SER A 177 3.64 0.16 -0.96
N PRO A 178 4.55 -0.68 -1.50
CA PRO A 178 5.16 -0.46 -2.80
C PRO A 178 4.22 -0.74 -3.97
N THR A 179 3.18 -1.56 -3.78
CA THR A 179 2.29 -2.00 -4.85
C THR A 179 0.83 -1.93 -4.44
N VAL A 180 -0.06 -1.80 -5.42
CA VAL A 180 -1.52 -1.81 -5.20
C VAL A 180 -1.96 -3.15 -4.60
N LYS A 181 -1.38 -4.26 -5.07
CA LYS A 181 -1.72 -5.60 -4.59
C LYS A 181 -1.37 -5.82 -3.12
N ALA A 182 -0.15 -5.42 -2.72
CA ALA A 182 0.26 -5.46 -1.32
C ALA A 182 -0.62 -4.55 -0.44
N HIS A 183 -0.97 -3.38 -0.96
CA HIS A 183 -1.84 -2.42 -0.29
C HIS A 183 -3.23 -3.01 0.01
N LEU A 184 -3.91 -3.50 -1.03
CA LEU A 184 -5.24 -4.10 -0.89
C LEU A 184 -5.21 -5.34 0.00
N HIS A 185 -4.13 -6.14 -0.08
CA HIS A 185 -3.95 -7.29 0.78
C HIS A 185 -3.89 -6.87 2.27
N LEU A 186 -3.03 -5.88 2.61
CA LEU A 186 -2.91 -5.41 3.99
C LEU A 186 -4.20 -4.78 4.51
N LEU A 187 -4.89 -3.96 3.71
CA LEU A 187 -6.19 -3.40 4.09
C LEU A 187 -7.23 -4.50 4.37
N SER A 188 -7.29 -5.53 3.51
CA SER A 188 -8.19 -6.68 3.70
C SER A 188 -7.86 -7.45 4.98
N ARG A 189 -6.57 -7.70 5.25
CA ARG A 189 -6.12 -8.39 6.47
C ARG A 189 -6.42 -7.59 7.73
N LEU A 190 -6.22 -6.30 7.69
CA LEU A 190 -6.52 -5.40 8.80
C LEU A 190 -8.02 -5.34 9.09
N ALA A 191 -8.83 -5.17 8.04
CA ALA A 191 -10.30 -5.22 8.16
C ALA A 191 -10.78 -6.56 8.74
N TYR A 192 -10.16 -7.67 8.32
CA TYR A 192 -10.48 -9.00 8.88
C TYR A 192 -10.10 -9.10 10.36
N ALA A 193 -8.90 -8.66 10.74
CA ALA A 193 -8.46 -8.70 12.14
C ALA A 193 -9.38 -7.88 13.05
N LEU A 194 -9.86 -6.74 12.58
CA LEU A 194 -10.81 -5.90 13.32
C LEU A 194 -12.24 -6.46 13.39
N ARG A 195 -12.55 -7.59 12.77
CA ARG A 195 -13.79 -8.33 13.03
C ARG A 195 -13.75 -9.11 14.31
N ASP A 196 -12.56 -9.40 14.84
CA ASP A 196 -12.37 -10.08 16.12
C ASP A 196 -12.65 -9.12 17.29
N PRO A 197 -13.64 -9.40 18.16
CA PRO A 197 -13.99 -8.52 19.25
C PRO A 197 -12.84 -8.36 20.27
N GLY A 198 -12.03 -9.41 20.44
CA GLY A 198 -10.86 -9.38 21.33
C GLY A 198 -9.80 -8.40 20.82
N PHE A 199 -9.50 -8.45 19.51
CA PHE A 199 -8.58 -7.51 18.92
C PHE A 199 -9.11 -6.07 18.97
N LYS A 200 -10.40 -5.85 18.65
CA LYS A 200 -11.02 -4.52 18.80
C LYS A 200 -10.90 -3.98 20.24
N SER A 201 -11.14 -4.84 21.23
CA SER A 201 -11.01 -4.44 22.64
C SER A 201 -9.58 -4.03 22.98
N LEU A 202 -8.55 -4.70 22.45
CA LEU A 202 -7.16 -4.30 22.65
C LEU A 202 -6.89 -2.91 22.04
N ILE A 203 -7.43 -2.63 20.85
CA ILE A 203 -7.29 -1.32 20.22
C ILE A 203 -8.03 -0.23 21.01
N ALA A 204 -9.28 -0.49 21.43
CA ALA A 204 -10.07 0.46 22.19
C ALA A 204 -9.41 0.82 23.54
N ASN A 205 -8.75 -0.14 24.18
CA ASN A 205 -8.06 0.04 25.45
C ASN A 205 -6.60 0.47 25.30
N GLN A 206 -6.13 0.75 24.08
CA GLN A 206 -4.73 1.13 23.80
C GLN A 206 -3.74 0.16 24.45
N ALA A 207 -4.00 -1.14 24.29
CA ALA A 207 -3.23 -2.21 24.91
C ALA A 207 -1.72 -2.14 24.57
N SER A 208 -0.91 -2.91 25.26
CA SER A 208 0.53 -2.96 25.04
C SER A 208 0.86 -3.42 23.60
N ARG A 209 2.05 -3.06 23.12
CA ARG A 209 2.56 -3.51 21.81
C ARG A 209 2.57 -5.03 21.72
N GLU A 210 3.00 -5.67 22.81
CA GLU A 210 3.12 -7.12 22.93
C GLU A 210 1.77 -7.80 22.74
N ASP A 211 0.72 -7.29 23.38
CA ASP A 211 -0.64 -7.85 23.30
C ASP A 211 -1.22 -7.67 21.90
N ILE A 212 -1.03 -6.48 21.29
CA ILE A 212 -1.46 -6.18 19.91
C ILE A 212 -0.78 -7.12 18.92
N PHE A 213 0.54 -7.29 18.98
CA PHE A 213 1.27 -8.20 18.12
C PHE A 213 0.87 -9.67 18.34
N ALA A 214 0.68 -10.09 19.57
CA ALA A 214 0.25 -11.45 19.88
C ALA A 214 -1.15 -11.75 19.30
N ALA A 215 -2.06 -10.79 19.38
CA ALA A 215 -3.40 -10.93 18.81
C ALA A 215 -3.38 -11.01 17.28
N LEU A 216 -2.58 -10.16 16.60
CA LEU A 216 -2.44 -10.19 15.15
C LEU A 216 -1.83 -11.50 14.64
N ARG A 217 -0.83 -12.05 15.33
CA ARG A 217 -0.24 -13.34 14.96
C ARG A 217 -1.29 -14.45 15.06
N ARG A 218 -2.09 -14.51 16.13
CA ARG A 218 -3.18 -15.47 16.26
C ARG A 218 -4.22 -15.34 15.15
N ALA A 219 -4.60 -14.11 14.78
CA ALA A 219 -5.52 -13.85 13.68
C ALA A 219 -4.96 -14.33 12.33
N SER A 220 -3.68 -14.10 12.06
CA SER A 220 -2.98 -14.54 10.85
C SER A 220 -2.89 -16.07 10.75
N GLU A 221 -2.62 -16.77 11.85
CA GLU A 221 -2.57 -18.23 11.89
C GLU A 221 -3.94 -18.87 11.64
N GLY A 222 -5.00 -18.30 12.18
CA GLY A 222 -6.37 -18.75 11.95
C GLY A 222 -6.79 -18.68 10.48
N LEU A 223 -6.26 -17.71 9.74
CA LEU A 223 -6.53 -17.57 8.30
C LEU A 223 -5.73 -18.56 7.45
N LYS A 224 -4.48 -18.86 7.80
CA LYS A 224 -3.65 -19.87 7.11
C LYS A 224 -4.27 -21.26 7.18
N ARG A 225 -4.94 -21.58 8.28
CA ARG A 225 -5.66 -22.88 8.47
C ARG A 225 -6.95 -22.99 7.66
N ARG A 226 -7.54 -21.86 7.26
CA ARG A 226 -8.82 -21.83 6.49
C ARG A 226 -8.63 -21.74 4.98
N SER A 227 -7.44 -21.45 4.49
CA SER A 227 -7.13 -21.48 3.06
C SER A 227 -6.91 -22.95 2.67
N PRO A 228 -7.72 -23.54 1.78
CA PRO A 228 -7.41 -24.86 1.24
C PRO A 228 -6.05 -24.79 0.54
N GLY A 229 -5.15 -25.68 0.89
CA GLY A 229 -3.87 -25.85 0.19
C GLY A 229 -4.12 -26.04 -1.31
N PRO A 230 -3.09 -25.78 -2.16
CA PRO A 230 -3.21 -25.98 -3.59
C PRO A 230 -3.71 -27.39 -3.85
N ALA A 231 -4.78 -27.51 -4.68
CA ALA A 231 -5.28 -28.80 -5.12
C ALA A 231 -4.10 -29.59 -5.68
N LYS A 232 -3.85 -30.76 -5.13
CA LYS A 232 -2.91 -31.70 -5.72
C LYS A 232 -3.42 -31.99 -7.12
N GLU A 233 -2.67 -31.55 -8.14
CA GLU A 233 -2.85 -32.05 -9.49
C GLU A 233 -2.81 -33.56 -9.42
N GLY A 234 -3.90 -34.20 -9.80
CA GLY A 234 -3.98 -35.66 -9.90
C GLY A 234 -3.01 -36.13 -10.96
N ASP A 235 -2.17 -37.06 -10.56
CA ASP A 235 -1.38 -37.90 -11.46
C ASP A 235 -2.32 -38.69 -12.39
N PRO A 236 -1.94 -38.86 -13.67
CA PRO A 236 -2.77 -39.52 -14.70
C PRO A 236 -2.99 -41.01 -14.46
#